data_f348c62419e7da47814f554d0bb7e273
#
_entry.id   f348c62419e7da47814f554d0bb7e273
#
_cell.length_a   1.000
_cell.length_b   1.000
_cell.length_c   1.000
_cell.angle_alpha   90.00
_cell.angle_beta   90.00
_cell.angle_gamma   90.00
#
_symmetry.space_group_name_H-M   'P 1'
#
loop_
_entity.id
_entity.type
_entity.pdbx_description
1 polymer ?
#
loop_
_entity_poly.entity_id
_entity_poly.type
_entity_poly.pdbx_seq_one_letter_code
_entity_poly.pdbx_strand_id
1 'polypeptide(L)'
;ANLILNAGHDASTLAHSDELSVNSLLTQHLAQIVKEYDPWGTRPVTAGCNEPDPKNHLFKSGAIDVIGFNYHHQWVKDVPKNFPGKPFIFSESVSALQTRGFYMMPSDSIYKAPKEWWLPYCDPSFKCSAYDNMHASWSSTHEETWDVVKHHDFVGGQFIWTGFDYIGEPTPYAYPARSSYFGIIDLAGLPKDSYY
;
A
#
# COMPACT_ATOMS: atom_id res chain seq x y z
N ALA A 1 3.23 14.34 3.60
CA ALA A 1 4.21 13.48 2.94
C ALA A 1 3.57 12.68 1.80
N ASN A 2 2.44 12.00 2.02
CA ASN A 2 1.77 11.21 0.98
C ASN A 2 1.28 12.04 -0.22
N LEU A 3 0.91 13.30 -0.03
CA LEU A 3 0.46 14.19 -1.12
C LEU A 3 1.57 14.49 -2.13
N ILE A 4 2.81 14.55 -1.67
CA ILE A 4 3.98 14.80 -2.53
C ILE A 4 4.38 13.53 -3.29
N LEU A 5 4.14 12.37 -2.69
CA LEU A 5 4.48 11.07 -3.26
C LEU A 5 3.48 10.61 -4.34
N ASN A 6 2.23 11.05 -4.24
CA ASN A 6 1.18 10.74 -5.21
C ASN A 6 1.13 11.71 -6.43
N ALA A 7 1.96 12.75 -6.44
CA ALA A 7 2.08 13.65 -7.60
C ALA A 7 2.79 13.00 -8.82
N GLY A 8 3.00 11.71 -8.79
CA GLY A 8 3.75 10.96 -9.79
C GLY A 8 3.11 10.83 -11.18
N HIS A 9 1.82 11.13 -11.33
CA HIS A 9 1.16 10.96 -12.63
C HIS A 9 1.65 11.89 -13.74
N ASP A 10 2.26 13.03 -13.40
CA ASP A 10 2.80 13.98 -14.39
C ASP A 10 4.30 13.83 -14.66
N ALA A 11 4.98 12.94 -13.94
CA ALA A 11 6.42 12.76 -14.07
C ALA A 11 6.86 12.04 -15.35
N SER A 12 5.93 11.44 -16.10
CA SER A 12 6.25 10.73 -17.35
C SER A 12 6.85 11.62 -18.43
N THR A 13 6.54 12.90 -18.43
CA THR A 13 7.07 13.90 -19.37
C THR A 13 8.46 14.42 -19.00
N LEU A 14 8.87 14.33 -17.74
CA LEU A 14 10.18 14.75 -17.25
C LEU A 14 11.22 13.63 -17.20
N ALA A 15 10.83 12.40 -17.50
CA ALA A 15 11.68 11.21 -17.39
C ALA A 15 12.79 11.12 -18.45
N HIS A 16 12.94 12.09 -19.33
CA HIS A 16 13.93 12.09 -20.41
C HIS A 16 15.14 13.00 -20.18
N SER A 17 15.22 13.70 -19.06
CA SER A 17 16.43 14.46 -18.71
C SER A 17 17.27 13.68 -17.70
N ASP A 18 18.59 13.65 -17.89
CA ASP A 18 19.55 13.12 -16.92
C ASP A 18 19.58 13.97 -15.63
N GLU A 19 18.91 15.11 -15.64
CA GLU A 19 18.77 16.00 -14.50
C GLU A 19 17.66 15.51 -13.56
N LEU A 20 17.89 15.72 -12.26
CA LEU A 20 16.91 15.40 -11.22
C LEU A 20 15.67 16.30 -11.36
N SER A 21 14.51 15.72 -11.35
CA SER A 21 13.25 16.45 -11.32
C SER A 21 13.09 17.27 -10.03
N VAL A 22 12.22 18.28 -10.06
CA VAL A 22 11.86 19.05 -8.86
C VAL A 22 11.38 18.13 -7.73
N ASN A 23 10.64 17.07 -8.06
CA ASN A 23 10.17 16.09 -7.09
C ASN A 23 11.32 15.26 -6.50
N SER A 24 12.34 14.92 -7.29
CA SER A 24 13.56 14.28 -6.78
C SER A 24 14.33 15.18 -5.82
N LEU A 25 14.48 16.47 -6.17
CA LEU A 25 15.13 17.46 -5.31
C LEU A 25 14.34 17.70 -4.01
N LEU A 26 13.02 17.74 -4.09
CA LEU A 26 12.17 17.84 -2.91
C LEU A 26 12.31 16.60 -2.01
N THR A 27 12.38 15.40 -2.59
CA THR A 27 12.61 14.16 -1.84
C THR A 27 13.95 14.23 -1.11
N GLN A 28 15.01 14.69 -1.76
CA GLN A 28 16.32 14.90 -1.13
C GLN A 28 16.24 15.88 0.03
N HIS A 29 15.57 17.00 -0.16
CA HIS A 29 15.40 18.03 0.88
C HIS A 29 14.65 17.48 2.10
N LEU A 30 13.55 16.75 1.89
CA LEU A 30 12.79 16.14 2.97
C LEU A 30 13.61 15.06 3.72
N ALA A 31 14.36 14.25 3.00
CA ALA A 31 15.26 13.27 3.62
C ALA A 31 16.38 13.97 4.44
N GLN A 32 16.90 15.08 3.95
CA GLN A 32 17.87 15.88 4.69
C GLN A 32 17.29 16.41 6.01
N ILE A 33 16.07 16.96 5.98
CA ILE A 33 15.37 17.42 7.19
C ILE A 33 15.23 16.28 8.20
N VAL A 34 14.81 15.09 7.75
CA VAL A 34 14.70 13.92 8.65
C VAL A 34 16.06 13.63 9.31
N LYS A 35 17.16 13.65 8.53
CA LYS A 35 18.52 13.38 9.04
C LYS A 35 19.01 14.47 10.00
N GLU A 36 18.65 15.72 9.80
CA GLU A 36 18.97 16.83 10.71
C GLU A 36 18.31 16.64 12.10
N TYR A 37 17.08 16.08 12.13
CA TYR A 37 16.37 15.76 13.37
C TYR A 37 16.71 14.38 13.96
N ASP A 38 17.51 13.56 13.28
CA ASP A 38 18.08 12.32 13.80
C ASP A 38 19.62 12.42 13.85
N PRO A 39 20.17 13.18 14.81
CA PRO A 39 21.59 13.51 14.85
C PRO A 39 22.51 12.28 15.00
N TRP A 40 21.96 11.16 15.40
CA TRP A 40 22.72 9.91 15.50
C TRP A 40 22.62 9.02 14.26
N GLY A 41 21.79 9.41 13.27
CA GLY A 41 21.64 8.68 12.01
C GLY A 41 21.16 7.23 12.19
N THR A 42 20.36 7.00 13.23
CA THR A 42 19.93 5.64 13.61
C THR A 42 18.71 5.17 12.85
N ARG A 43 17.97 6.09 12.22
CA ARG A 43 16.72 5.81 11.51
C ARG A 43 16.91 5.95 10.01
N PRO A 44 16.70 4.87 9.25
CA PRO A 44 16.70 4.94 7.79
C PRO A 44 15.47 5.70 7.28
N VAL A 45 15.63 6.35 6.13
CA VAL A 45 14.55 7.05 5.43
C VAL A 45 13.87 6.10 4.46
N THR A 46 12.56 6.03 4.53
CA THR A 46 11.69 5.33 3.58
C THR A 46 10.54 6.21 3.15
N ALA A 47 9.84 5.81 2.13
CA ALA A 47 8.59 6.43 1.69
C ALA A 47 7.66 5.39 1.09
N GLY A 48 6.35 5.55 1.30
CA GLY A 48 5.34 4.74 0.64
C GLY A 48 5.22 5.12 -0.84
N CYS A 49 5.38 4.17 -1.74
CA CYS A 49 5.32 4.42 -3.17
C CYS A 49 4.23 3.59 -3.83
N ASN A 50 3.26 4.27 -4.45
CA ASN A 50 2.18 3.63 -5.23
C ASN A 50 2.63 3.25 -6.65
N GLU A 51 3.77 3.75 -7.12
CA GLU A 51 4.31 3.44 -8.44
C GLU A 51 5.74 2.89 -8.29
N PRO A 52 5.90 1.58 -8.07
CA PRO A 52 7.19 0.96 -7.74
C PRO A 52 8.11 0.79 -8.97
N ASP A 53 8.11 1.74 -9.87
CA ASP A 53 9.04 1.83 -11.00
C ASP A 53 10.37 2.45 -10.50
N PRO A 54 11.55 1.84 -10.75
CA PRO A 54 12.83 2.42 -10.39
C PRO A 54 13.11 3.77 -11.07
N LYS A 55 12.38 4.12 -12.14
CA LYS A 55 12.42 5.44 -12.77
C LYS A 55 11.63 6.51 -12.03
N ASN A 56 10.81 6.14 -11.06
CA ASN A 56 10.07 7.09 -10.25
C ASN A 56 11.05 8.08 -9.58
N HIS A 57 10.71 9.36 -9.62
CA HIS A 57 11.54 10.44 -9.08
C HIS A 57 11.89 10.26 -7.59
N LEU A 58 11.05 9.58 -6.83
CA LEU A 58 11.31 9.23 -5.44
C LEU A 58 12.58 8.38 -5.33
N PHE A 59 12.68 7.31 -6.12
CA PHE A 59 13.84 6.42 -6.13
C PHE A 59 15.04 7.05 -6.84
N LYS A 60 14.83 7.79 -7.93
CA LYS A 60 15.87 8.57 -8.62
C LYS A 60 16.53 9.62 -7.74
N SER A 61 15.86 10.10 -6.69
CA SER A 61 16.46 11.04 -5.74
C SER A 61 17.73 10.52 -5.09
N GLY A 62 17.87 9.20 -4.96
CA GLY A 62 18.95 8.55 -4.23
C GLY A 62 18.86 8.71 -2.70
N ALA A 63 17.83 9.40 -2.19
CA ALA A 63 17.71 9.77 -0.79
C ALA A 63 16.96 8.71 0.07
N ILE A 64 16.43 7.65 -0.57
CA ILE A 64 15.68 6.60 0.10
C ILE A 64 16.62 5.48 0.51
N ASP A 65 16.66 5.18 1.79
CA ASP A 65 17.51 4.14 2.38
C ASP A 65 16.85 2.76 2.28
N VAL A 66 15.53 2.68 2.54
CA VAL A 66 14.72 1.47 2.48
C VAL A 66 13.63 1.65 1.44
N ILE A 67 13.54 0.73 0.49
CA ILE A 67 12.47 0.75 -0.53
C ILE A 67 11.15 0.41 0.13
N GLY A 68 10.15 1.28 -0.05
CA GLY A 68 8.80 1.10 0.47
C GLY A 68 7.78 1.05 -0.66
N PHE A 69 7.05 -0.05 -0.78
CA PHE A 69 5.91 -0.13 -1.70
C PHE A 69 4.61 -0.02 -0.93
N ASN A 70 3.69 0.77 -1.48
CA ASN A 70 2.29 0.63 -1.16
C ASN A 70 1.70 -0.38 -2.13
N TYR A 71 1.22 -1.51 -1.60
CA TYR A 71 0.63 -2.59 -2.42
C TYR A 71 1.62 -3.19 -3.46
N HIS A 72 1.12 -3.59 -4.64
CA HIS A 72 1.93 -4.12 -5.75
C HIS A 72 2.75 -5.36 -5.40
N HIS A 73 2.19 -6.26 -4.58
CA HIS A 73 2.82 -7.52 -4.17
C HIS A 73 3.34 -8.36 -5.34
N GLN A 74 2.69 -8.29 -6.52
CA GLN A 74 3.09 -9.02 -7.73
C GLN A 74 4.46 -8.58 -8.30
N TRP A 75 4.96 -7.39 -7.94
CA TRP A 75 6.24 -6.85 -8.43
C TRP A 75 7.40 -7.03 -7.46
N VAL A 76 7.15 -7.58 -6.28
CA VAL A 76 8.18 -7.75 -5.24
C VAL A 76 9.34 -8.60 -5.72
N LYS A 77 9.09 -9.65 -6.51
CA LYS A 77 10.13 -10.51 -7.09
C LYS A 77 11.20 -9.75 -7.91
N ASP A 78 10.85 -8.56 -8.43
CA ASP A 78 11.76 -7.74 -9.23
C ASP A 78 12.56 -6.73 -8.37
N VAL A 79 12.29 -6.60 -7.09
CA VAL A 79 12.96 -5.65 -6.17
C VAL A 79 14.47 -5.86 -6.14
N PRO A 80 15.03 -7.07 -6.00
CA PRO A 80 16.49 -7.24 -5.96
C PRO A 80 17.19 -6.82 -7.26
N LYS A 81 16.49 -6.94 -8.39
CA LYS A 81 16.98 -6.51 -9.70
C LYS A 81 16.89 -4.98 -9.86
N ASN A 82 15.76 -4.41 -9.47
CA ASN A 82 15.46 -3.00 -9.71
C ASN A 82 16.11 -2.06 -8.69
N PHE A 83 16.37 -2.57 -7.48
CA PHE A 83 16.93 -1.82 -6.34
C PHE A 83 18.06 -2.63 -5.67
N PRO A 84 19.16 -2.90 -6.38
CA PRO A 84 20.20 -3.79 -5.88
C PRO A 84 20.80 -3.24 -4.56
N GLY A 85 20.90 -4.13 -3.56
CA GLY A 85 21.47 -3.83 -2.26
C GLY A 85 20.62 -2.97 -1.32
N LYS A 86 19.38 -2.61 -1.71
CA LYS A 86 18.46 -1.87 -0.86
C LYS A 86 17.57 -2.83 -0.05
N PRO A 87 17.37 -2.59 1.26
CA PRO A 87 16.33 -3.26 2.03
C PRO A 87 14.94 -2.90 1.49
N PHE A 88 13.98 -3.79 1.70
CA PHE A 88 12.63 -3.60 1.22
C PHE A 88 11.59 -3.88 2.32
N ILE A 89 10.54 -3.06 2.36
CA ILE A 89 9.34 -3.25 3.17
C ILE A 89 8.08 -2.93 2.35
N PHE A 90 6.96 -3.54 2.72
CA PHE A 90 5.67 -2.97 2.35
C PHE A 90 5.32 -1.86 3.33
N SER A 91 5.31 -0.62 2.85
CA SER A 91 4.86 0.55 3.62
C SER A 91 3.34 0.59 3.78
N GLU A 92 2.62 0.03 2.84
CA GLU A 92 1.20 -0.35 2.93
C GLU A 92 0.99 -1.67 2.19
N SER A 93 0.18 -2.55 2.73
CA SER A 93 -0.16 -3.82 2.09
C SER A 93 -1.63 -4.16 2.30
N VAL A 94 -2.13 -5.08 1.53
CA VAL A 94 -3.43 -5.71 1.66
C VAL A 94 -4.59 -4.81 1.21
N SER A 95 -5.28 -4.03 2.03
CA SER A 95 -6.59 -3.41 1.74
C SER A 95 -7.66 -4.46 1.36
N ALA A 96 -7.73 -5.55 2.12
CA ALA A 96 -8.82 -6.50 2.02
C ALA A 96 -10.11 -5.95 2.64
N LEU A 97 -11.23 -6.35 2.09
CA LEU A 97 -12.56 -5.92 2.52
C LEU A 97 -13.24 -7.06 3.25
N GLN A 98 -13.30 -6.97 4.57
CA GLN A 98 -13.84 -8.02 5.42
C GLN A 98 -14.79 -7.46 6.47
N THR A 99 -15.81 -8.24 6.79
CA THR A 99 -16.62 -8.05 7.98
C THR A 99 -16.25 -9.07 9.05
N ARG A 100 -17.06 -9.21 10.09
CA ARG A 100 -16.93 -10.22 11.13
C ARG A 100 -18.22 -11.00 11.29
N GLY A 101 -18.11 -12.32 11.35
CA GLY A 101 -19.24 -13.22 11.69
C GLY A 101 -20.31 -13.36 10.61
N PHE A 102 -20.06 -12.91 9.37
CA PHE A 102 -20.96 -13.12 8.24
C PHE A 102 -20.17 -13.70 7.06
N TYR A 103 -20.53 -14.90 6.64
CA TYR A 103 -19.80 -15.67 5.66
C TYR A 103 -20.59 -15.80 4.35
N MET A 104 -20.02 -15.29 3.25
CA MET A 104 -20.59 -15.39 1.92
C MET A 104 -19.88 -16.50 1.13
N MET A 105 -20.67 -17.33 0.46
CA MET A 105 -20.13 -18.38 -0.43
C MET A 105 -20.12 -17.90 -1.89
N PRO A 106 -19.21 -18.36 -2.72
CA PRO A 106 -18.15 -19.33 -2.43
C PRO A 106 -16.97 -18.69 -1.66
N SER A 107 -16.33 -19.48 -0.79
CA SER A 107 -15.22 -19.03 0.06
C SER A 107 -13.87 -18.92 -0.68
N ASP A 108 -13.75 -19.64 -1.79
CA ASP A 108 -12.52 -19.82 -2.58
C ASP A 108 -12.41 -18.85 -3.79
N SER A 109 -13.42 -18.03 -4.00
CA SER A 109 -13.40 -17.02 -5.08
C SER A 109 -12.96 -15.67 -4.57
N ILE A 110 -11.94 -15.10 -5.19
CA ILE A 110 -11.43 -13.76 -4.85
C ILE A 110 -12.08 -12.71 -5.75
N TYR A 111 -12.57 -11.65 -5.14
CA TYR A 111 -13.27 -10.55 -5.82
C TYR A 111 -12.53 -9.24 -5.63
N LYS A 112 -12.32 -8.51 -6.74
CA LYS A 112 -11.86 -7.11 -6.69
C LYS A 112 -13.05 -6.17 -6.58
N ALA A 113 -12.99 -5.26 -5.66
CA ALA A 113 -14.01 -4.24 -5.49
C ALA A 113 -13.36 -2.84 -5.37
N PRO A 114 -13.59 -1.96 -6.33
CA PRO A 114 -14.23 -2.12 -7.63
C PRO A 114 -13.33 -2.83 -8.66
N LYS A 115 -13.83 -3.04 -9.88
CA LYS A 115 -13.02 -3.60 -11.00
C LYS A 115 -11.82 -2.73 -11.32
N GLU A 116 -12.06 -1.42 -11.38
CA GLU A 116 -11.06 -0.41 -11.71
C GLU A 116 -10.91 0.55 -10.53
N TRP A 117 -9.70 0.88 -10.16
CA TRP A 117 -9.41 1.68 -8.97
C TRP A 117 -10.03 3.08 -8.98
N TRP A 118 -10.32 3.62 -10.17
CA TRP A 118 -10.94 4.94 -10.34
C TRP A 118 -12.48 4.92 -10.42
N LEU A 119 -13.09 3.76 -10.43
CA LEU A 119 -14.54 3.65 -10.47
C LEU A 119 -15.11 3.56 -9.04
N PRO A 120 -16.14 4.35 -8.73
CA PRO A 120 -16.85 4.19 -7.47
C PRO A 120 -17.53 2.82 -7.45
N TYR A 121 -17.43 2.15 -6.31
CA TYR A 121 -18.06 0.86 -6.08
C TYR A 121 -19.14 0.98 -5.01
N CYS A 122 -20.26 0.37 -5.29
CA CYS A 122 -21.30 0.17 -4.29
C CYS A 122 -21.98 -1.17 -4.57
N ASP A 123 -21.67 -2.17 -3.76
CA ASP A 123 -22.44 -3.40 -3.77
C ASP A 123 -23.86 -3.09 -3.31
N PRO A 124 -24.91 -3.48 -4.08
CA PRO A 124 -26.30 -3.18 -3.70
C PRO A 124 -26.72 -3.74 -2.33
N SER A 125 -26.05 -4.79 -1.86
CA SER A 125 -26.30 -5.36 -0.54
C SER A 125 -25.57 -4.66 0.59
N PHE A 126 -24.56 -3.83 0.27
CA PHE A 126 -23.63 -3.22 1.24
C PHE A 126 -22.96 -4.22 2.20
N LYS A 127 -22.72 -5.43 1.71
CA LYS A 127 -22.15 -6.52 2.49
C LYS A 127 -20.80 -6.94 1.93
N CYS A 128 -19.94 -7.40 2.81
CA CYS A 128 -18.74 -8.16 2.47
C CYS A 128 -18.67 -9.40 3.36
N SER A 129 -17.87 -10.37 2.98
CA SER A 129 -17.69 -11.62 3.72
C SER A 129 -16.73 -11.43 4.89
N ALA A 130 -16.81 -12.31 5.90
CA ALA A 130 -15.76 -12.50 6.87
C ALA A 130 -14.58 -13.31 6.31
N TYR A 131 -14.77 -14.05 5.22
CA TYR A 131 -13.68 -14.69 4.51
C TYR A 131 -12.73 -13.66 3.88
N ASP A 132 -11.45 -13.99 3.81
CA ASP A 132 -10.41 -13.20 3.12
C ASP A 132 -10.51 -13.39 1.59
N ASN A 133 -11.64 -12.97 1.00
CA ASN A 133 -11.95 -13.23 -0.40
C ASN A 133 -12.37 -12.00 -1.21
N MET A 134 -12.24 -10.81 -0.63
CA MET A 134 -12.54 -9.55 -1.33
C MET A 134 -11.49 -8.49 -1.00
N HIS A 135 -11.04 -7.76 -1.99
CA HIS A 135 -10.07 -6.67 -1.80
C HIS A 135 -10.30 -5.52 -2.79
N ALA A 136 -9.74 -4.36 -2.48
CA ALA A 136 -9.71 -3.21 -3.40
C ALA A 136 -8.90 -3.54 -4.67
N SER A 137 -9.21 -2.89 -5.79
CA SER A 137 -8.60 -3.21 -7.10
C SER A 137 -7.10 -2.98 -7.16
N TRP A 138 -6.55 -2.11 -6.34
CA TRP A 138 -5.11 -1.80 -6.25
C TRP A 138 -4.34 -2.74 -5.32
N SER A 139 -4.98 -3.72 -4.72
CA SER A 139 -4.51 -4.44 -3.56
C SER A 139 -4.63 -5.96 -3.70
N SER A 140 -4.66 -6.66 -2.58
CA SER A 140 -4.72 -8.12 -2.45
C SER A 140 -5.52 -8.53 -1.22
N THR A 141 -5.77 -9.83 -1.10
CA THR A 141 -6.15 -10.45 0.17
C THR A 141 -4.95 -10.47 1.14
N HIS A 142 -5.22 -10.75 2.41
CA HIS A 142 -4.15 -10.95 3.42
C HIS A 142 -3.27 -12.14 3.05
N GLU A 143 -3.89 -13.24 2.63
CA GLU A 143 -3.19 -14.47 2.27
C GLU A 143 -2.26 -14.27 1.07
N GLU A 144 -2.72 -13.58 0.01
CA GLU A 144 -1.90 -13.31 -1.18
C GLU A 144 -0.64 -12.52 -0.85
N THR A 145 -0.75 -11.42 -0.09
CA THR A 145 0.44 -10.65 0.30
C THR A 145 1.31 -11.39 1.29
N TRP A 146 0.72 -12.10 2.26
CA TRP A 146 1.50 -12.92 3.20
C TRP A 146 2.30 -14.01 2.50
N ASP A 147 1.73 -14.63 1.48
CA ASP A 147 2.44 -15.62 0.68
C ASP A 147 3.71 -15.03 0.02
N VAL A 148 3.63 -13.80 -0.47
CA VAL A 148 4.81 -13.09 -1.00
C VAL A 148 5.81 -12.79 0.11
N VAL A 149 5.38 -12.28 1.26
CA VAL A 149 6.26 -11.92 2.38
C VAL A 149 7.05 -13.12 2.88
N LYS A 150 6.38 -14.25 3.10
CA LYS A 150 7.03 -15.46 3.66
C LYS A 150 7.99 -16.17 2.70
N HIS A 151 7.86 -15.95 1.39
CA HIS A 151 8.68 -16.63 0.37
C HIS A 151 9.82 -15.78 -0.18
N HIS A 152 10.01 -14.55 0.31
CA HIS A 152 11.09 -13.67 -0.14
C HIS A 152 11.90 -13.15 1.06
N ASP A 153 13.02 -13.78 1.34
CA ASP A 153 13.89 -13.47 2.50
C ASP A 153 14.39 -12.02 2.56
N PHE A 154 14.38 -11.31 1.43
CA PHE A 154 14.77 -9.90 1.37
C PHE A 154 13.65 -8.94 1.82
N VAL A 155 12.42 -9.43 2.00
CA VAL A 155 11.30 -8.61 2.48
C VAL A 155 11.40 -8.46 3.99
N GLY A 156 11.71 -7.27 4.46
CA GLY A 156 11.87 -6.97 5.89
C GLY A 156 10.56 -6.98 6.69
N GLY A 157 9.42 -6.96 6.00
CA GLY A 157 8.10 -7.01 6.63
C GLY A 157 7.04 -6.21 5.88
N GLN A 158 5.85 -6.13 6.48
CA GLN A 158 4.71 -5.41 5.92
C GLN A 158 3.95 -4.62 6.98
N PHE A 159 3.45 -3.47 6.58
CA PHE A 159 2.47 -2.69 7.33
C PHE A 159 1.11 -2.85 6.64
N ILE A 160 0.20 -3.52 7.32
CA ILE A 160 -1.14 -3.82 6.77
C ILE A 160 -2.00 -2.56 6.80
N TRP A 161 -2.64 -2.22 5.70
CA TRP A 161 -3.72 -1.27 5.66
C TRP A 161 -5.06 -2.00 5.82
N THR A 162 -5.68 -1.97 7.04
CA THR A 162 -5.25 -1.14 8.16
C THR A 162 -5.59 -1.83 9.49
N GLY A 163 -5.21 -1.24 10.62
CA GLY A 163 -5.46 -1.81 11.95
C GLY A 163 -6.94 -1.86 12.31
N PHE A 164 -7.69 -0.77 12.06
CA PHE A 164 -9.10 -0.64 12.42
C PHE A 164 -9.94 -0.21 11.23
N ASP A 165 -11.19 -0.69 11.18
CA ASP A 165 -12.20 -0.06 10.32
C ASP A 165 -12.38 1.40 10.73
N TYR A 166 -12.73 2.26 9.77
CA TYR A 166 -12.87 3.69 10.04
C TYR A 166 -14.11 4.28 9.35
N ILE A 167 -14.61 5.38 9.91
CA ILE A 167 -15.78 6.11 9.46
C ILE A 167 -15.34 7.40 8.76
N GLY A 168 -16.14 7.84 7.78
CA GLY A 168 -15.95 9.11 7.09
C GLY A 168 -15.32 9.00 5.70
N GLU A 169 -14.52 7.98 5.47
CA GLU A 169 -13.97 7.64 4.16
C GLU A 169 -14.27 6.18 3.81
N PRO A 170 -15.36 5.90 3.10
CA PRO A 170 -15.83 4.54 2.87
C PRO A 170 -15.12 3.83 1.72
N THR A 171 -14.04 4.36 1.17
CA THR A 171 -13.29 3.74 0.06
C THR A 171 -13.13 2.22 0.25
N PRO A 172 -13.36 1.40 -0.79
CA PRO A 172 -13.68 1.77 -2.18
C PRO A 172 -15.18 1.99 -2.45
N TYR A 173 -16.01 1.93 -1.43
CA TYR A 173 -17.45 2.06 -1.59
C TYR A 173 -17.86 3.52 -1.82
N ALA A 174 -18.94 3.71 -2.60
CA ALA A 174 -19.56 5.01 -2.82
C ALA A 174 -20.65 5.31 -1.78
N TYR A 175 -21.13 6.53 -1.74
CA TYR A 175 -22.33 6.88 -0.99
C TYR A 175 -23.49 5.93 -1.35
N PRO A 176 -24.28 5.43 -0.40
CA PRO A 176 -24.41 5.86 1.01
C PRO A 176 -23.54 5.09 2.03
N ALA A 177 -22.54 4.34 1.61
CA ALA A 177 -21.61 3.69 2.53
C ALA A 177 -20.94 4.77 3.40
N ARG A 178 -20.64 4.43 4.67
CA ARG A 178 -20.09 5.38 5.65
C ARG A 178 -18.82 4.90 6.30
N SER A 179 -18.47 3.65 6.11
CA SER A 179 -17.33 2.99 6.72
C SER A 179 -16.51 2.25 5.69
N SER A 180 -15.20 2.27 5.88
CA SER A 180 -14.28 1.33 5.25
C SER A 180 -14.28 0.02 6.03
N TYR A 181 -13.98 -1.10 5.34
CA TYR A 181 -13.86 -2.44 5.91
C TYR A 181 -12.43 -3.00 5.85
N PHE A 182 -11.43 -2.14 5.71
CA PHE A 182 -10.03 -2.52 5.57
C PHE A 182 -9.36 -2.95 6.88
N GLY A 183 -9.97 -2.64 8.03
CA GLY A 183 -9.39 -2.98 9.32
C GLY A 183 -9.31 -4.48 9.56
N ILE A 184 -8.26 -4.93 10.24
CA ILE A 184 -8.21 -6.27 10.83
C ILE A 184 -9.01 -6.35 12.16
N ILE A 185 -9.39 -5.19 12.68
CA ILE A 185 -10.27 -5.02 13.84
C ILE A 185 -11.47 -4.18 13.38
N ASP A 186 -12.68 -4.58 13.75
CA ASP A 186 -13.90 -3.88 13.38
C ASP A 186 -14.14 -2.60 14.21
N LEU A 187 -15.18 -1.82 13.85
CA LEU A 187 -15.54 -0.60 14.57
C LEU A 187 -15.95 -0.82 16.04
N ALA A 188 -16.31 -2.03 16.42
CA ALA A 188 -16.60 -2.39 17.81
C ALA A 188 -15.34 -2.77 18.61
N GLY A 189 -14.16 -2.73 17.98
CA GLY A 189 -12.89 -3.11 18.61
C GLY A 189 -12.67 -4.63 18.67
N LEU A 190 -13.39 -5.40 17.85
CA LEU A 190 -13.29 -6.86 17.85
C LEU A 190 -12.47 -7.35 16.64
N PRO A 191 -11.53 -8.29 16.83
CA PRO A 191 -10.72 -8.82 15.75
C PRO A 191 -11.57 -9.59 14.73
N LYS A 192 -11.23 -9.40 13.45
CA LYS A 192 -11.76 -10.18 12.34
C LYS A 192 -10.96 -11.47 12.15
N ASP A 193 -11.44 -12.39 11.30
CA ASP A 193 -10.79 -13.69 11.09
C ASP A 193 -9.33 -13.54 10.62
N SER A 194 -9.04 -12.55 9.78
CA SER A 194 -7.68 -12.26 9.29
C SER A 194 -6.70 -11.71 10.34
N TYR A 195 -7.15 -11.40 11.54
CA TYR A 195 -6.28 -11.00 12.64
C TYR A 195 -5.43 -12.16 13.17
N TYR A 196 -5.94 -13.39 13.09
CA TYR A 196 -5.34 -14.61 13.62
C TYR A 196 -4.53 -15.36 12.55
#